data_839c8aeb54f60ce5171d12a5776466cc
#
_entry.id   839c8aeb54f60ce5171d12a5776466cc
#
_cell.length_a   1.000
_cell.length_b   1.000
_cell.length_c   1.000
_cell.angle_alpha   90.00
_cell.angle_beta   90.00
_cell.angle_gamma   90.00
#
_symmetry.space_group_name_H-M   'P 1'
#
loop_
_entity.id
_entity.type
_entity.pdbx_description
1 polymer ?
#
loop_
_entity_poly.entity_id
_entity_poly.type
_entity_poly.pdbx_seq_one_letter_code
_entity_poly.pdbx_strand_id
1 'polypeptide(L)'
;MEILGRHEAGFVLFVEAAHVDKAHHENWAAKALEEVLELERAVAAAQQLTEAADTLLLVTADHSHALTLNGYPRRGRGADILGGDTAPGSQQTSDAHGEVTRRHLTS
;
A
#
# COMPACT_ATOMS: atom_id res chain seq x y z
N MET A 1 -17.70 -10.08 -10.06
CA MET A 1 -19.08 -9.97 -9.48
C MET A 1 -20.14 -10.35 -10.51
N GLU A 2 -20.07 -9.93 -11.77
CA GLU A 2 -21.05 -10.31 -12.78
C GLU A 2 -21.26 -11.83 -12.96
N ILE A 3 -20.20 -12.61 -12.89
CA ILE A 3 -20.27 -14.07 -13.01
C ILE A 3 -20.88 -14.69 -11.74
N LEU A 4 -20.42 -14.26 -10.56
CA LEU A 4 -20.85 -14.80 -9.29
C LEU A 4 -22.31 -14.45 -8.97
N GLY A 5 -22.76 -13.25 -9.35
CA GLY A 5 -24.13 -12.79 -9.13
C GLY A 5 -25.19 -13.57 -9.93
N ARG A 6 -24.80 -14.48 -10.82
CA ARG A 6 -25.74 -15.38 -11.53
C ARG A 6 -26.18 -16.58 -10.72
N HIS A 7 -25.58 -16.83 -9.57
CA HIS A 7 -25.95 -17.93 -8.69
C HIS A 7 -27.12 -17.54 -7.77
N GLU A 8 -28.21 -18.26 -7.87
CA GLU A 8 -29.41 -18.04 -7.03
C GLU A 8 -29.15 -18.22 -5.53
N ALA A 9 -28.18 -19.03 -5.16
CA ALA A 9 -27.76 -19.24 -3.76
C ALA A 9 -26.89 -18.11 -3.21
N GLY A 10 -26.59 -17.08 -4.00
CA GLY A 10 -25.66 -16.03 -3.66
C GLY A 10 -24.20 -16.47 -3.76
N PHE A 11 -23.30 -15.64 -3.23
CA PHE A 11 -21.86 -15.92 -3.24
C PHE A 11 -21.14 -15.28 -2.07
N VAL A 12 -19.97 -15.77 -1.78
CA VAL A 12 -18.97 -15.12 -0.91
C VAL A 12 -17.76 -14.80 -1.79
N LEU A 13 -17.33 -13.56 -1.77
CA LEU A 13 -16.13 -13.10 -2.46
C LEU A 13 -15.13 -12.58 -1.44
N PHE A 14 -13.96 -13.18 -1.41
CA PHE A 14 -12.82 -12.70 -0.64
C PHE A 14 -11.83 -12.02 -1.57
N VAL A 15 -11.42 -10.80 -1.23
CA VAL A 15 -10.47 -10.00 -2.01
C VAL A 15 -9.35 -9.56 -1.09
N GLU A 16 -8.12 -9.80 -1.50
CA GLU A 16 -6.94 -9.42 -0.77
C GLU A 16 -6.17 -8.30 -1.49
N ALA A 17 -5.84 -7.24 -0.76
CA ALA A 17 -4.95 -6.17 -1.22
C ALA A 17 -3.50 -6.47 -0.79
N ALA A 18 -2.96 -7.61 -1.24
CA ALA A 18 -1.68 -8.17 -0.82
C ALA A 18 -0.48 -7.22 -1.00
N HIS A 19 -0.54 -6.30 -1.94
CA HIS A 19 0.57 -5.38 -2.20
C HIS A 19 0.73 -4.28 -1.16
N VAL A 20 -0.28 -4.00 -0.36
CA VAL A 20 -0.15 -3.08 0.79
C VAL A 20 0.87 -3.64 1.77
N ASP A 21 0.71 -4.90 2.17
CA ASP A 21 1.63 -5.61 3.05
C ASP A 21 3.02 -5.74 2.44
N LYS A 22 3.10 -6.19 1.20
CA LYS A 22 4.36 -6.36 0.49
C LYS A 22 5.17 -5.06 0.40
N ALA A 23 4.51 -3.94 0.10
CA ALA A 23 5.17 -2.65 0.05
C ALA A 23 5.70 -2.20 1.43
N HIS A 24 5.00 -2.57 2.51
CA HIS A 24 5.49 -2.34 3.87
C HIS A 24 6.69 -3.22 4.22
N HIS A 25 6.72 -4.49 3.80
CA HIS A 25 7.89 -5.36 3.97
C HIS A 25 9.13 -4.79 3.29
N GLU A 26 8.95 -4.17 2.14
CA GLU A 26 10.02 -3.49 1.41
C GLU A 26 10.29 -2.07 1.94
N ASN A 27 9.54 -1.64 2.95
CA ASN A 27 9.60 -0.28 3.51
C ASN A 27 9.37 0.82 2.46
N TRP A 28 8.52 0.57 1.50
CA TRP A 28 8.23 1.45 0.37
C TRP A 28 6.92 2.20 0.59
N ALA A 29 6.99 3.31 1.32
CA ALA A 29 5.83 4.07 1.78
C ALA A 29 4.94 4.56 0.64
N ALA A 30 5.54 5.10 -0.44
CA ALA A 30 4.78 5.58 -1.59
C ALA A 30 3.90 4.48 -2.18
N LYS A 31 4.50 3.30 -2.39
CA LYS A 31 3.79 2.16 -2.96
C LYS A 31 2.70 1.66 -2.04
N ALA A 32 2.95 1.58 -0.74
CA ALA A 32 1.94 1.19 0.23
C ALA A 32 0.71 2.12 0.19
N LEU A 33 0.93 3.43 0.09
CA LEU A 33 -0.16 4.41 -0.02
C LEU A 33 -0.93 4.28 -1.35
N GLU A 34 -0.22 4.07 -2.46
CA GLU A 34 -0.85 3.82 -3.76
C GLU A 34 -1.73 2.57 -3.74
N GLU A 35 -1.27 1.48 -3.15
CA GLU A 35 -2.02 0.23 -3.05
C GLU A 35 -3.25 0.36 -2.14
N VAL A 36 -3.21 1.19 -1.09
CA VAL A 36 -4.39 1.51 -0.29
C VAL A 36 -5.43 2.28 -1.12
N LEU A 37 -5.00 3.22 -1.97
CA LEU A 37 -5.92 3.91 -2.88
C LEU A 37 -6.54 2.97 -3.91
N GLU A 38 -5.82 1.96 -4.39
CA GLU A 38 -6.40 0.92 -5.25
C GLU A 38 -7.42 0.06 -4.51
N LEU A 39 -7.17 -0.28 -3.23
CA LEU A 39 -8.15 -0.95 -2.39
C LEU A 39 -9.42 -0.10 -2.23
N GLU A 40 -9.28 1.21 -1.97
CA GLU A 40 -10.42 2.13 -1.87
C GLU A 40 -11.26 2.12 -3.14
N ARG A 41 -10.62 2.19 -4.32
CA ARG A 41 -11.31 2.10 -5.61
C ARG A 41 -12.04 0.78 -5.79
N ALA A 42 -11.43 -0.33 -5.39
CA ALA A 42 -12.07 -1.65 -5.45
C ALA A 42 -13.30 -1.75 -4.54
N VAL A 43 -13.22 -1.21 -3.32
CA VAL A 43 -14.35 -1.14 -2.39
C VAL A 43 -15.47 -0.26 -2.96
N ALA A 44 -15.14 0.90 -3.50
CA ALA A 44 -16.12 1.79 -4.13
C ALA A 44 -16.82 1.11 -5.32
N ALA A 45 -16.08 0.38 -6.14
CA ALA A 45 -16.66 -0.38 -7.24
C ALA A 45 -17.58 -1.50 -6.74
N ALA A 46 -17.19 -2.21 -5.66
CA ALA A 46 -18.03 -3.22 -5.05
C ALA A 46 -19.36 -2.63 -4.53
N GLN A 47 -19.31 -1.48 -3.88
CA GLN A 47 -20.50 -0.77 -3.40
C GLN A 47 -21.46 -0.39 -4.55
N GLN A 48 -20.92 0.01 -5.70
CA GLN A 48 -21.73 0.35 -6.87
C GLN A 48 -22.37 -0.88 -7.56
N LEU A 49 -21.76 -2.05 -7.39
CA LEU A 49 -22.19 -3.31 -8.03
C LEU A 49 -23.09 -4.16 -7.11
N THR A 50 -23.38 -3.68 -5.92
CA THR A 50 -24.17 -4.42 -4.91
C THR A 50 -25.23 -3.54 -4.26
N GLU A 51 -26.28 -4.19 -3.77
CA GLU A 51 -27.32 -3.53 -3.00
C GLU A 51 -27.09 -3.75 -1.50
N ALA A 52 -27.10 -2.67 -0.72
CA ALA A 52 -26.85 -2.72 0.73
C ALA A 52 -27.92 -3.53 1.48
N ALA A 53 -29.09 -3.74 0.88
CA ALA A 53 -30.17 -4.51 1.48
C ALA A 53 -29.93 -6.03 1.45
N ASP A 54 -29.05 -6.51 0.52
CA ASP A 54 -28.80 -7.94 0.36
C ASP A 54 -27.33 -8.34 0.36
N THR A 55 -26.41 -7.38 0.32
CA THR A 55 -24.97 -7.63 0.27
C THR A 55 -24.25 -6.98 1.43
N LEU A 56 -23.54 -7.77 2.20
CA LEU A 56 -22.66 -7.29 3.26
C LEU A 56 -21.24 -7.10 2.71
N LEU A 57 -20.71 -5.89 2.82
CA LEU A 57 -19.31 -5.56 2.55
C LEU A 57 -18.56 -5.41 3.87
N LEU A 58 -17.49 -6.18 4.03
CA LEU A 58 -16.59 -6.09 5.16
C LEU A 58 -15.20 -5.69 4.67
N VAL A 59 -14.64 -4.65 5.26
CA VAL A 59 -13.27 -4.20 4.99
C VAL A 59 -12.50 -4.23 6.29
N THR A 60 -11.39 -4.94 6.31
CA THR A 60 -10.54 -5.07 7.49
C THR A 60 -9.10 -5.32 7.07
N ALA A 61 -8.19 -5.22 8.01
CA ALA A 61 -6.83 -5.75 7.88
C ALA A 61 -6.73 -7.05 8.71
N ASP A 62 -5.84 -7.94 8.29
CA ASP A 62 -5.47 -9.16 9.02
C ASP A 62 -4.51 -8.86 10.18
N HIS A 63 -3.65 -7.84 10.02
CA HIS A 63 -2.73 -7.33 11.04
C HIS A 63 -2.30 -5.89 10.70
N SER A 64 -1.61 -5.24 11.62
CA SER A 64 -0.88 -4.00 11.38
C SER A 64 0.50 -4.30 10.81
N HIS A 65 1.18 -3.26 10.27
CA HIS A 65 2.53 -3.43 9.76
C HIS A 65 3.48 -2.32 10.22
N ALA A 66 4.73 -2.69 10.46
CA ALA A 66 5.77 -1.70 10.72
C ALA A 66 6.13 -0.94 9.44
N LEU A 67 6.40 0.34 9.59
CA LEU A 67 6.99 1.20 8.58
C LEU A 67 8.07 2.02 9.26
N THR A 68 9.29 1.98 8.74
CA THR A 68 10.40 2.75 9.30
C THR A 68 10.67 3.99 8.46
N LEU A 69 10.89 5.11 9.14
CA LEU A 69 11.32 6.37 8.54
C LEU A 69 12.79 6.59 8.90
N ASN A 70 13.67 6.40 7.93
CA ASN A 70 15.10 6.48 8.13
C ASN A 70 15.68 7.73 7.47
N GLY A 71 16.59 8.40 8.15
CA GLY A 71 17.26 9.59 7.64
C GLY A 71 16.38 10.84 7.62
N TYR A 72 16.80 11.83 6.84
CA TYR A 72 16.11 13.11 6.69
C TYR A 72 15.95 13.42 5.20
N PRO A 73 14.96 12.83 4.51
CA PRO A 73 14.74 13.08 3.10
C PRO A 73 14.33 14.53 2.85
N ARG A 74 14.71 15.08 1.72
CA ARG A 74 14.29 16.42 1.31
C ARG A 74 12.80 16.45 1.02
N ARG A 75 12.13 17.52 1.43
CA ARG A 75 10.71 17.76 1.07
C ARG A 75 10.55 17.93 -0.45
N GLY A 76 9.44 17.48 -0.98
CA GLY A 76 9.05 17.72 -2.38
C GLY A 76 9.50 16.66 -3.38
N ARG A 77 10.08 15.55 -2.94
CA ARG A 77 10.40 14.41 -3.80
C ARG A 77 9.35 13.30 -3.79
N GLY A 78 8.09 13.66 -3.68
CA GLY A 78 6.99 12.69 -3.65
C GLY A 78 6.94 11.90 -2.35
N ALA A 79 6.13 10.84 -2.35
CA ALA A 79 5.96 9.96 -1.21
C ALA A 79 7.12 8.97 -1.02
N ASP A 80 8.23 9.15 -1.73
CA ASP A 80 9.44 8.36 -1.56
C ASP A 80 10.24 8.84 -0.34
N ILE A 81 9.62 8.71 0.82
CA ILE A 81 10.19 9.13 2.11
C ILE A 81 11.40 8.28 2.47
N LEU A 82 11.55 7.13 1.84
CA LEU A 82 12.45 6.06 2.28
C LEU A 82 13.57 5.77 1.29
N GLY A 83 13.43 6.11 0.03
CA GLY A 83 14.42 5.89 -1.03
C GLY A 83 14.98 7.17 -1.66
N GLY A 84 14.54 8.34 -1.20
CA GLY A 84 14.95 9.63 -1.76
C GLY A 84 16.35 10.08 -1.34
N ASP A 85 16.82 11.16 -1.97
CA ASP A 85 18.05 11.83 -1.55
C ASP A 85 17.93 12.29 -0.11
N THR A 86 18.84 11.83 0.71
CA THR A 86 18.95 12.26 2.10
C THR A 86 19.62 13.63 2.19
N ALA A 87 19.27 14.41 3.21
CA ALA A 87 19.98 15.66 3.49
C ALA A 87 21.46 15.37 3.78
N PRO A 88 22.38 16.31 3.48
CA PRO A 88 23.78 16.16 3.85
C PRO A 88 23.92 15.82 5.33
N GLY A 89 24.69 14.75 5.64
CA GLY A 89 24.88 14.28 7.02
C GLY A 89 23.87 13.26 7.52
N SER A 90 22.82 12.93 6.77
CA SER A 90 21.88 11.89 7.14
C SER A 90 22.40 10.49 6.80
N GLN A 91 21.99 9.50 7.60
CA GLN A 91 22.35 8.12 7.32
C GLN A 91 21.62 7.57 6.10
N GLN A 92 22.17 6.52 5.57
CA GLN A 92 21.67 5.81 4.40
C GLN A 92 20.28 5.25 4.64
N THR A 93 19.42 5.37 3.64
CA THR A 93 18.15 4.66 3.58
C THR A 93 18.32 3.36 2.79
N SER A 94 17.60 2.33 3.16
CA SER A 94 17.47 1.14 2.31
C SER A 94 16.59 1.47 1.11
N ASP A 95 16.92 0.91 -0.03
CA ASP A 95 16.03 0.93 -1.19
C ASP A 95 14.86 -0.05 -1.02
N ALA A 96 13.99 -0.10 -2.02
CA ALA A 96 12.84 -0.99 -2.05
C ALA A 96 13.18 -2.50 -1.96
N HIS A 97 14.43 -2.85 -2.09
CA HIS A 97 14.92 -4.23 -2.01
C HIS A 97 15.71 -4.51 -0.73
N GLY A 98 15.73 -3.56 0.20
CA GLY A 98 16.49 -3.68 1.44
C GLY A 98 17.99 -3.48 1.28
N GLU A 99 18.45 -3.14 0.09
CA GLU A 99 19.83 -2.76 -0.13
C GLU A 99 20.09 -1.36 0.41
N VAL A 100 21.17 -1.22 1.15
CA VAL A 100 21.60 0.08 1.67
C VAL A 100 22.15 0.90 0.52
N THR A 101 21.36 1.83 0.02
CA THR A 101 21.84 2.76 -1.00
C THR A 101 22.88 3.68 -0.40
N ARG A 102 24.14 3.41 -0.69
CA ARG A 102 25.23 4.35 -0.42
C ARG A 102 25.13 5.52 -1.38
N ARG A 103 24.30 6.48 -1.09
CA ARG A 103 24.41 7.75 -1.79
C ARG A 103 25.50 8.55 -1.12
N HIS A 104 26.51 8.85 -1.90
CA HIS A 104 27.67 9.60 -1.48
C HIS A 104 27.28 10.90 -0.79
N LEU A 105 27.69 11.00 0.46
CA LEU A 105 27.89 12.27 1.10
C LEU A 105 29.08 12.91 0.35
N THR A 106 28.83 13.65 -0.71
CA THR A 106 29.84 14.57 -1.24
C THR A 106 29.96 15.67 -0.22
N SER A 107 31.07 15.64 0.44
CA SER A 107 31.59 16.74 1.26
C SER A 107 31.69 18.04 0.45
#